data_8f14c8ab104b5451020a6f73f8717237
#
_entry.id   8f14c8ab104b5451020a6f73f8717237
#
_cell.length_a   1.000
_cell.length_b   1.000
_cell.length_c   1.000
_cell.angle_alpha   90.00
_cell.angle_beta   90.00
_cell.angle_gamma   90.00
#
_symmetry.space_group_name_H-M   'P 1'
#
loop_
_entity.id
_entity.type
_entity.pdbx_description
1 polymer ?
#
loop_
_entity_poly.entity_id
_entity_poly.type
_entity_poly.pdbx_seq_one_letter_code
_entity_poly.pdbx_strand_id
1 'polypeptide(L)'
;MGGQIAEIPTGNCVEPAEPKCWETRLSEESPKAFKAFCMFRNMGYKRSIKACLELHDIDPKKYGSWSRYARLFRWNERAALYDEYIAKETERELIAERVERKKRQMEMLNEFDGLVAKRIKTLKPDDLDADGAMDLLERSAKLDSFITGADKENAKPVQGELSINFVDSFKGV
;
A
#
# COMPACT_ATOMS: atom_id res chain seq x y z
N MET A 1 -0.09 -43.24 36.64
CA MET A 1 -1.09 -42.30 36.12
C MET A 1 -0.41 -41.51 35.03
N GLY A 2 -0.59 -41.95 33.79
CA GLY A 2 0.00 -41.32 32.60
C GLY A 2 -0.91 -40.22 32.08
N GLY A 3 -0.42 -38.99 32.08
CA GLY A 3 -1.11 -37.86 31.45
C GLY A 3 -0.90 -37.91 29.92
N GLN A 4 -1.99 -38.11 29.22
CA GLN A 4 -2.02 -37.95 27.75
C GLN A 4 -1.85 -36.49 27.42
N ILE A 5 -0.76 -36.16 26.70
CA ILE A 5 -0.56 -34.87 26.07
C ILE A 5 -1.42 -34.87 24.79
N ALA A 6 -2.46 -34.04 24.77
CA ALA A 6 -3.29 -33.86 23.61
C ALA A 6 -2.46 -33.21 22.50
N GLU A 7 -2.30 -33.90 21.39
CA GLU A 7 -1.69 -33.37 20.16
C GLU A 7 -2.57 -32.24 19.61
N ILE A 8 -1.99 -31.04 19.48
CA ILE A 8 -2.60 -29.90 18.79
C ILE A 8 -2.54 -30.19 17.30
N PRO A 9 -3.66 -30.22 16.57
CA PRO A 9 -3.63 -30.42 15.14
C PRO A 9 -3.03 -29.19 14.44
N THR A 10 -1.78 -29.26 14.03
CA THR A 10 -1.15 -28.33 13.11
C THR A 10 -1.58 -28.64 11.66
N GLY A 11 -2.78 -28.25 11.33
CA GLY A 11 -3.29 -28.35 9.98
C GLY A 11 -3.88 -27.01 9.55
N ASN A 12 -3.05 -26.08 9.09
CA ASN A 12 -3.51 -24.97 8.27
C ASN A 12 -3.96 -25.56 6.91
N CYS A 13 -5.16 -26.09 6.86
CA CYS A 13 -5.89 -26.27 5.62
C CYS A 13 -6.20 -24.88 5.08
N VAL A 14 -5.31 -24.32 4.26
CA VAL A 14 -5.63 -23.17 3.43
C VAL A 14 -6.68 -23.69 2.44
N GLU A 15 -7.95 -23.40 2.73
CA GLU A 15 -9.01 -23.64 1.76
C GLU A 15 -8.61 -22.93 0.45
N PRO A 16 -8.67 -23.61 -0.71
CA PRO A 16 -8.36 -22.98 -1.97
C PRO A 16 -9.33 -21.78 -2.12
N ALA A 17 -8.76 -20.58 -2.15
CA ALA A 17 -9.55 -19.37 -2.30
C ALA A 17 -10.48 -19.51 -3.51
N GLU A 18 -11.77 -19.30 -3.32
CA GLU A 18 -12.73 -19.37 -4.42
C GLU A 18 -12.25 -18.52 -5.60
N PRO A 19 -12.31 -19.05 -6.83
CA PRO A 19 -11.81 -18.33 -7.98
C PRO A 19 -12.60 -17.02 -8.14
N LYS A 20 -11.86 -15.92 -8.11
CA LYS A 20 -12.46 -14.58 -8.19
C LYS A 20 -13.14 -14.40 -9.54
N CYS A 21 -14.34 -13.84 -9.55
CA CYS A 21 -15.16 -13.69 -10.75
C CYS A 21 -14.50 -12.92 -11.90
N TRP A 22 -13.48 -12.14 -11.61
CA TRP A 22 -12.68 -11.40 -12.60
C TRP A 22 -11.44 -12.13 -13.09
N GLU A 23 -11.05 -13.24 -12.46
CA GLU A 23 -9.90 -14.07 -12.86
C GLU A 23 -10.31 -15.23 -13.75
N THR A 24 -11.53 -15.70 -13.57
CA THR A 24 -12.03 -16.88 -14.27
C THR A 24 -13.14 -16.53 -15.24
N ARG A 25 -13.18 -17.30 -16.31
CA ARG A 25 -14.26 -17.24 -17.29
C ARG A 25 -15.56 -17.81 -16.71
N LEU A 26 -16.67 -17.12 -16.92
CA LEU A 26 -17.98 -17.66 -16.58
C LEU A 26 -18.33 -18.85 -17.50
N SER A 27 -19.16 -19.78 -17.03
CA SER A 27 -19.51 -21.01 -17.75
C SER A 27 -20.07 -20.75 -19.15
N GLU A 28 -20.90 -19.72 -19.29
CA GLU A 28 -21.54 -19.32 -20.56
C GLU A 28 -20.70 -18.32 -21.38
N GLU A 29 -19.62 -17.81 -20.82
CA GLU A 29 -18.77 -16.82 -21.48
C GLU A 29 -17.81 -17.52 -22.45
N SER A 30 -17.78 -17.10 -23.72
CA SER A 30 -16.82 -17.63 -24.66
C SER A 30 -15.38 -17.18 -24.36
N PRO A 31 -14.33 -17.94 -24.71
CA PRO A 31 -12.94 -17.50 -24.53
C PRO A 31 -12.65 -16.14 -25.17
N LYS A 32 -13.31 -15.84 -26.30
CA LYS A 32 -13.19 -14.57 -27.00
C LYS A 32 -13.82 -13.42 -26.22
N ALA A 33 -14.98 -13.65 -25.60
CA ALA A 33 -15.64 -12.65 -24.75
C ALA A 33 -14.82 -12.39 -23.48
N PHE A 34 -14.30 -13.44 -22.86
CA PHE A 34 -13.45 -13.30 -21.68
C PHE A 34 -12.16 -12.54 -21.96
N LYS A 35 -11.49 -12.81 -23.10
CA LYS A 35 -10.31 -12.04 -23.53
C LYS A 35 -10.65 -10.55 -23.68
N ALA A 36 -11.79 -10.24 -24.29
CA ALA A 36 -12.27 -8.87 -24.43
C ALA A 36 -12.58 -8.22 -23.07
N PHE A 37 -13.17 -8.99 -22.14
CA PHE A 37 -13.35 -8.55 -20.76
C PHE A 37 -12.02 -8.22 -20.06
N CYS A 38 -11.00 -9.05 -20.20
CA CYS A 38 -9.70 -8.77 -19.59
C CYS A 38 -9.08 -7.47 -20.11
N MET A 39 -9.19 -7.17 -21.41
CA MET A 39 -8.77 -5.90 -21.98
C MET A 39 -9.54 -4.72 -21.37
N PHE A 40 -10.87 -4.84 -21.30
CA PHE A 40 -11.74 -3.82 -20.70
C PHE A 40 -11.45 -3.61 -19.21
N ARG A 41 -11.30 -4.70 -18.44
CA ARG A 41 -10.99 -4.66 -17.01
C ARG A 41 -9.69 -3.90 -16.74
N ASN A 42 -8.64 -4.16 -17.53
CA ASN A 42 -7.30 -3.60 -17.31
C ASN A 42 -7.18 -2.11 -17.65
N MET A 43 -8.20 -1.49 -18.22
CA MET A 43 -8.21 -0.04 -18.50
C MET A 43 -8.36 0.84 -17.26
N GLY A 44 -8.74 0.29 -16.12
CA GLY A 44 -8.97 1.05 -14.89
C GLY A 44 -10.22 1.95 -14.96
N TYR A 45 -10.21 3.03 -14.17
CA TYR A 45 -11.42 3.87 -13.95
C TYR A 45 -11.95 4.60 -15.20
N LYS A 46 -11.11 4.87 -16.20
CA LYS A 46 -11.52 5.51 -17.47
C LYS A 46 -12.01 4.53 -18.53
N ARG A 47 -12.35 3.30 -18.12
CA ARG A 47 -12.74 2.25 -19.07
C ARG A 47 -14.02 2.59 -19.82
N SER A 48 -13.97 2.40 -21.12
CA SER A 48 -15.14 2.34 -21.99
C SER A 48 -14.88 1.36 -23.12
N ILE A 49 -15.94 0.77 -23.65
CA ILE A 49 -15.81 -0.18 -24.77
C ILE A 49 -15.17 0.50 -25.97
N LYS A 50 -15.57 1.75 -26.27
CA LYS A 50 -15.02 2.53 -27.36
C LYS A 50 -13.52 2.77 -27.19
N ALA A 51 -13.10 3.29 -26.04
CA ALA A 51 -11.70 3.53 -25.73
C ALA A 51 -10.87 2.23 -25.74
N CYS A 52 -11.46 1.11 -25.32
CA CYS A 52 -10.78 -0.18 -25.35
C CYS A 52 -10.54 -0.67 -26.79
N LEU A 53 -11.52 -0.51 -27.67
CA LEU A 53 -11.36 -0.86 -29.08
C LEU A 53 -10.29 0.00 -29.75
N GLU A 54 -10.27 1.30 -29.48
CA GLU A 54 -9.28 2.25 -30.00
C GLU A 54 -7.88 1.92 -29.47
N LEU A 55 -7.72 1.70 -28.18
CA LEU A 55 -6.43 1.40 -27.54
C LEU A 55 -5.78 0.11 -28.08
N HIS A 56 -6.60 -0.89 -28.40
CA HIS A 56 -6.14 -2.19 -28.88
C HIS A 56 -6.21 -2.37 -30.41
N ASP A 57 -6.46 -1.31 -31.16
CA ASP A 57 -6.59 -1.31 -32.62
C ASP A 57 -7.58 -2.38 -33.12
N ILE A 58 -8.72 -2.45 -32.47
CA ILE A 58 -9.77 -3.41 -32.80
C ILE A 58 -10.85 -2.74 -33.64
N ASP A 59 -11.29 -3.43 -34.70
CA ASP A 59 -12.35 -2.94 -35.62
C ASP A 59 -13.55 -2.38 -34.84
N PRO A 60 -13.91 -1.09 -35.04
CA PRO A 60 -15.05 -0.44 -34.39
C PRO A 60 -16.40 -1.17 -34.58
N LYS A 61 -16.53 -1.96 -35.65
CA LYS A 61 -17.72 -2.79 -35.90
C LYS A 61 -17.98 -3.81 -34.79
N LYS A 62 -16.97 -4.13 -33.99
CA LYS A 62 -17.12 -5.03 -32.82
C LYS A 62 -17.79 -4.39 -31.63
N TYR A 63 -18.00 -3.06 -31.63
CA TYR A 63 -18.64 -2.35 -30.53
C TYR A 63 -19.96 -2.98 -30.10
N GLY A 64 -20.86 -3.28 -31.05
CA GLY A 64 -22.16 -3.89 -30.74
C GLY A 64 -22.05 -5.25 -30.05
N SER A 65 -21.12 -6.11 -30.51
CA SER A 65 -20.91 -7.43 -29.89
C SER A 65 -20.30 -7.30 -28.49
N TRP A 66 -19.35 -6.39 -28.29
CA TRP A 66 -18.73 -6.15 -26.98
C TRP A 66 -19.72 -5.54 -25.99
N SER A 67 -20.55 -4.60 -26.45
CA SER A 67 -21.63 -4.01 -25.63
C SER A 67 -22.62 -5.07 -25.16
N ARG A 68 -22.96 -6.02 -26.04
CA ARG A 68 -23.79 -7.17 -25.68
C ARG A 68 -23.11 -8.06 -24.65
N TYR A 69 -21.82 -8.39 -24.82
CA TYR A 69 -21.04 -9.18 -23.86
C TYR A 69 -20.92 -8.47 -22.51
N ALA A 70 -20.64 -7.17 -22.51
CA ALA A 70 -20.53 -6.38 -21.30
C ALA A 70 -21.79 -6.42 -20.45
N ARG A 71 -22.97 -6.37 -21.09
CA ARG A 71 -24.26 -6.49 -20.41
C ARG A 71 -24.52 -7.91 -19.93
N LEU A 72 -24.33 -8.91 -20.80
CA LEU A 72 -24.60 -10.32 -20.50
C LEU A 72 -23.72 -10.87 -19.38
N PHE A 73 -22.44 -10.52 -19.39
CA PHE A 73 -21.45 -11.04 -18.45
C PHE A 73 -21.07 -10.03 -17.37
N ARG A 74 -21.87 -8.98 -17.17
CA ARG A 74 -21.75 -7.99 -16.08
C ARG A 74 -20.31 -7.40 -15.94
N TRP A 75 -19.73 -7.01 -17.07
CA TRP A 75 -18.34 -6.55 -17.11
C TRP A 75 -18.03 -5.40 -16.15
N ASN A 76 -18.95 -4.41 -16.03
CA ASN A 76 -18.75 -3.26 -15.15
C ASN A 76 -18.63 -3.69 -13.67
N GLU A 77 -19.52 -4.59 -13.24
CA GLU A 77 -19.50 -5.06 -11.86
C GLU A 77 -18.25 -5.90 -11.56
N ARG A 78 -17.92 -6.83 -12.45
CA ARG A 78 -16.70 -7.64 -12.31
C ARG A 78 -15.44 -6.80 -12.33
N ALA A 79 -15.40 -5.77 -13.17
CA ALA A 79 -14.26 -4.86 -13.25
C ALA A 79 -14.17 -3.93 -12.03
N ALA A 80 -15.30 -3.50 -11.45
CA ALA A 80 -15.31 -2.74 -10.21
C ALA A 80 -14.77 -3.56 -9.02
N LEU A 81 -15.16 -4.82 -8.91
CA LEU A 81 -14.61 -5.74 -7.90
C LEU A 81 -13.10 -5.96 -8.07
N TYR A 82 -12.62 -6.02 -9.32
CA TYR A 82 -11.20 -6.08 -9.61
C TYR A 82 -10.47 -4.82 -9.17
N ASP A 83 -11.02 -3.63 -9.44
CA ASP A 83 -10.40 -2.36 -9.02
C ASP A 83 -10.33 -2.26 -7.50
N GLU A 84 -11.38 -2.67 -6.79
CA GLU A 84 -11.38 -2.72 -5.33
C GLU A 84 -10.31 -3.67 -4.79
N TYR A 85 -10.16 -4.83 -5.40
CA TYR A 85 -9.12 -5.78 -5.06
C TYR A 85 -7.71 -5.18 -5.26
N ILE A 86 -7.46 -4.58 -6.43
CA ILE A 86 -6.17 -3.96 -6.73
C ILE A 86 -5.88 -2.79 -5.76
N ALA A 87 -6.88 -1.97 -5.44
CA ALA A 87 -6.72 -0.89 -4.48
C ALA A 87 -6.30 -1.42 -3.10
N LYS A 88 -6.94 -2.48 -2.61
CA LYS A 88 -6.59 -3.13 -1.34
C LYS A 88 -5.18 -3.75 -1.35
N GLU A 89 -4.79 -4.42 -2.44
CA GLU A 89 -3.45 -4.99 -2.55
C GLU A 89 -2.39 -3.88 -2.59
N THR A 90 -2.61 -2.83 -3.36
CA THR A 90 -1.70 -1.68 -3.41
C THR A 90 -1.55 -1.02 -2.04
N GLU A 91 -2.64 -0.86 -1.30
CA GLU A 91 -2.60 -0.33 0.07
C GLU A 91 -1.78 -1.23 1.00
N ARG A 92 -1.97 -2.54 0.93
CA ARG A 92 -1.20 -3.52 1.71
C ARG A 92 0.30 -3.44 1.40
N GLU A 93 0.66 -3.37 0.12
CA GLU A 93 2.05 -3.24 -0.32
C GLU A 93 2.68 -1.94 0.20
N LEU A 94 1.96 -0.82 0.11
CA LEU A 94 2.42 0.48 0.63
C LEU A 94 2.60 0.46 2.16
N ILE A 95 1.71 -0.20 2.89
CA ILE A 95 1.84 -0.37 4.34
C ILE A 95 3.07 -1.23 4.66
N ALA A 96 3.23 -2.36 3.98
CA ALA A 96 4.38 -3.24 4.16
C ALA A 96 5.71 -2.52 3.88
N GLU A 97 5.78 -1.74 2.80
CA GLU A 97 6.95 -0.94 2.46
C GLU A 97 7.27 0.11 3.54
N ARG A 98 6.24 0.78 4.08
CA ARG A 98 6.42 1.76 5.17
C ARG A 98 6.95 1.11 6.44
N VAL A 99 6.41 -0.06 6.79
CA VAL A 99 6.87 -0.83 7.96
C VAL A 99 8.33 -1.23 7.79
N GLU A 100 8.69 -1.76 6.63
CA GLU A 100 10.05 -2.19 6.35
C GLU A 100 11.05 -1.01 6.31
N ARG A 101 10.62 0.13 5.78
CA ARG A 101 11.41 1.37 5.82
C ARG A 101 11.64 1.85 7.25
N LYS A 102 10.59 1.83 8.09
CA LYS A 102 10.72 2.15 9.52
C LYS A 102 11.70 1.22 10.23
N LYS A 103 11.60 -0.08 9.97
CA LYS A 103 12.49 -1.08 10.56
C LYS A 103 13.95 -0.77 10.22
N ARG A 104 14.27 -0.54 8.95
CA ARG A 104 15.64 -0.16 8.51
C ARG A 104 16.12 1.14 9.16
N GLN A 105 15.23 2.13 9.32
CA GLN A 105 15.59 3.37 10.02
C GLN A 105 15.92 3.12 11.49
N MET A 106 15.14 2.30 12.18
CA MET A 106 15.39 1.94 13.57
C MET A 106 16.69 1.14 13.75
N GLU A 107 16.98 0.22 12.84
CA GLU A 107 18.24 -0.54 12.84
C GLU A 107 19.45 0.41 12.69
N MET A 108 19.39 1.36 11.76
CA MET A 108 20.43 2.37 11.55
C MET A 108 20.62 3.27 12.79
N LEU A 109 19.51 3.67 13.44
CA LEU A 109 19.57 4.46 14.67
C LEU A 109 20.21 3.66 15.82
N ASN A 110 19.84 2.40 15.99
CA ASN A 110 20.42 1.54 17.01
C ASN A 110 21.93 1.33 16.79
N GLU A 111 22.38 1.19 15.54
CA GLU A 111 23.81 1.13 15.23
C GLU A 111 24.53 2.44 15.58
N PHE A 112 23.92 3.58 15.23
CA PHE A 112 24.47 4.89 15.55
C PHE A 112 24.54 5.11 17.05
N ASP A 113 23.51 4.78 17.82
CA ASP A 113 23.51 4.86 19.29
C ASP A 113 24.60 3.98 19.90
N GLY A 114 24.78 2.78 19.33
CA GLY A 114 25.89 1.90 19.74
C GLY A 114 27.26 2.51 19.52
N LEU A 115 27.47 3.23 18.43
CA LEU A 115 28.71 3.95 18.13
C LEU A 115 28.92 5.12 19.09
N VAL A 116 27.87 5.91 19.33
CA VAL A 116 27.91 7.03 20.28
C VAL A 116 28.22 6.54 21.70
N ALA A 117 27.55 5.49 22.16
CA ALA A 117 27.80 4.90 23.46
C ALA A 117 29.21 4.38 23.63
N LYS A 118 29.79 3.78 22.58
CA LYS A 118 31.22 3.38 22.59
C LYS A 118 32.12 4.60 22.69
N ARG A 119 31.85 5.66 21.96
CA ARG A 119 32.65 6.91 22.00
C ARG A 119 32.59 7.56 23.37
N ILE A 120 31.42 7.68 23.97
CA ILE A 120 31.25 8.24 25.32
C ILE A 120 32.07 7.47 26.34
N LYS A 121 32.11 6.14 26.29
CA LYS A 121 32.92 5.32 27.19
C LYS A 121 34.46 5.52 27.05
N THR A 122 34.89 6.03 25.91
CA THR A 122 36.30 6.31 25.65
C THR A 122 36.74 7.74 26.05
N LEU A 123 35.75 8.62 26.33
CA LEU A 123 36.05 9.97 26.79
C LEU A 123 36.53 9.93 28.23
N LYS A 124 37.66 10.63 28.49
CA LYS A 124 38.13 10.84 29.85
C LYS A 124 37.42 12.07 30.42
N PRO A 125 37.28 12.15 31.77
CA PRO A 125 36.67 13.32 32.39
C PRO A 125 37.35 14.64 32.00
N ASP A 126 38.67 14.61 31.74
CA ASP A 126 39.46 15.77 31.35
C ASP A 126 39.29 16.18 29.87
N ASP A 127 38.69 15.32 29.03
CA ASP A 127 38.44 15.60 27.61
C ASP A 127 37.13 16.36 27.37
N LEU A 128 36.27 16.49 28.39
CA LEU A 128 35.00 17.18 28.38
C LEU A 128 35.01 18.31 29.37
N ASP A 129 34.99 19.54 28.88
CA ASP A 129 34.62 20.69 29.70
C ASP A 129 33.11 20.68 30.00
N ALA A 130 32.67 21.47 30.95
CA ALA A 130 31.28 21.52 31.38
C ALA A 130 30.33 21.91 30.22
N ASP A 131 30.79 22.77 29.32
CA ASP A 131 29.99 23.24 28.16
C ASP A 131 29.85 22.15 27.11
N GLY A 132 30.91 21.39 26.83
CA GLY A 132 30.87 20.25 25.92
C GLY A 132 29.97 19.10 26.41
N ALA A 133 29.93 18.87 27.73
CA ALA A 133 29.07 17.89 28.34
C ALA A 133 27.58 18.30 28.21
N MET A 134 27.30 19.57 28.45
CA MET A 134 25.91 20.10 28.29
C MET A 134 25.44 20.08 26.84
N ASP A 135 26.31 20.44 25.88
CA ASP A 135 26.01 20.38 24.46
C ASP A 135 25.72 18.94 23.98
N LEU A 136 26.47 17.96 24.47
CA LEU A 136 26.22 16.54 24.20
C LEU A 136 24.86 16.07 24.75
N LEU A 137 24.51 16.45 25.98
CA LEU A 137 23.25 16.13 26.60
C LEU A 137 22.07 16.77 25.84
N GLU A 138 22.19 18.03 25.47
CA GLU A 138 21.14 18.73 24.71
C GLU A 138 20.93 18.11 23.33
N ARG A 139 22.00 17.77 22.61
CA ARG A 139 21.91 17.10 21.31
C ARG A 139 21.30 15.70 21.42
N SER A 140 21.66 14.95 22.46
CA SER A 140 21.07 13.63 22.72
C SER A 140 19.58 13.74 23.00
N ALA A 141 19.16 14.68 23.83
CA ALA A 141 17.74 14.91 24.14
C ALA A 141 16.95 15.35 22.89
N LYS A 142 17.52 16.21 22.03
CA LYS A 142 16.90 16.59 20.76
C LYS A 142 16.77 15.40 19.80
N LEU A 143 17.77 14.54 19.75
CA LEU A 143 17.71 13.34 18.91
C LEU A 143 16.63 12.38 19.41
N ASP A 144 16.54 12.18 20.73
CA ASP A 144 15.52 11.33 21.34
C ASP A 144 14.10 11.86 21.09
N SER A 145 13.88 13.18 21.23
CA SER A 145 12.58 13.79 20.94
C SER A 145 12.19 13.67 19.44
N PHE A 146 13.16 13.77 18.55
CA PHE A 146 12.95 13.56 17.11
C PHE A 146 12.59 12.11 16.79
N ILE A 147 13.26 11.14 17.40
CA ILE A 147 13.03 9.70 17.21
C ILE A 147 11.67 9.29 17.77
N THR A 148 11.37 9.72 18.99
CA THR A 148 10.11 9.40 19.67
C THR A 148 8.90 10.15 19.10
N GLY A 149 9.16 11.20 18.33
CA GLY A 149 8.11 12.07 17.78
C GLY A 149 7.49 13.02 18.82
N ALA A 150 8.11 13.16 20.00
CA ALA A 150 7.65 14.03 21.07
C ALA A 150 7.57 15.50 20.63
N ASP A 151 8.41 15.93 19.68
CA ASP A 151 8.34 17.28 19.10
C ASP A 151 7.08 17.54 18.28
N LYS A 152 6.41 16.48 17.81
CA LYS A 152 5.15 16.63 17.04
C LYS A 152 3.94 16.90 17.94
N GLU A 153 3.98 16.51 19.20
CA GLU A 153 2.91 16.84 20.17
C GLU A 153 2.97 18.30 20.62
N ASN A 154 4.18 18.90 20.61
CA ASN A 154 4.39 20.30 20.93
C ASN A 154 4.43 21.22 19.68
N ALA A 155 4.47 20.66 18.49
CA ALA A 155 4.26 21.43 17.28
C ALA A 155 2.81 21.93 17.31
N LYS A 156 2.64 23.24 17.54
CA LYS A 156 1.34 23.90 17.32
C LYS A 156 0.79 23.36 16.03
N PRO A 157 -0.49 22.90 16.00
CA PRO A 157 -1.08 22.46 14.77
C PRO A 157 -0.84 23.57 13.75
N VAL A 158 -0.12 23.24 12.69
CA VAL A 158 -0.02 24.14 11.54
C VAL A 158 -1.45 24.26 11.05
N GLN A 159 -2.10 25.37 11.43
CA GLN A 159 -3.37 25.80 10.86
C GLN A 159 -3.09 26.22 9.40
N GLY A 160 -2.74 25.24 8.60
CA GLY A 160 -2.82 25.28 7.18
C GLY A 160 -4.01 24.41 6.82
N GLU A 161 -5.16 25.03 6.61
CA GLU A 161 -6.22 24.42 5.85
C GLU A 161 -5.60 24.00 4.52
N LEU A 162 -5.30 22.71 4.37
CA LEU A 162 -5.11 22.09 3.08
C LEU A 162 -6.51 22.10 2.42
N SER A 163 -6.90 23.26 1.91
CA SER A 163 -8.01 23.36 0.98
C SER A 163 -7.56 22.66 -0.31
N ILE A 164 -7.85 21.36 -0.40
CA ILE A 164 -7.81 20.65 -1.66
C ILE A 164 -8.97 21.24 -2.47
N ASN A 165 -8.68 22.27 -3.24
CA ASN A 165 -9.59 22.75 -4.26
C ASN A 165 -9.73 21.64 -5.32
N PHE A 166 -10.75 20.82 -5.18
CA PHE A 166 -11.28 20.07 -6.30
C PHE A 166 -11.80 21.12 -7.29
N VAL A 167 -10.99 21.45 -8.27
CA VAL A 167 -11.44 22.21 -9.42
C VAL A 167 -12.51 21.35 -10.10
N ASP A 168 -13.77 21.77 -9.92
CA ASP A 168 -14.93 21.27 -10.64
C ASP A 168 -14.72 21.52 -12.14
N SER A 169 -14.00 20.62 -12.81
CA SER A 169 -13.86 20.59 -14.27
C SER A 169 -15.04 19.87 -14.94
N PHE A 170 -16.22 19.93 -14.35
CA PHE A 170 -17.45 19.42 -14.96
C PHE A 170 -18.52 20.53 -15.03
N LYS A 171 -18.24 21.59 -15.83
CA LYS A 171 -19.30 22.40 -16.42
C LYS A 171 -18.91 22.71 -17.86
N GLY A 172 -19.60 22.07 -18.77
CA GLY A 172 -19.64 22.47 -20.19
C GLY A 172 -19.29 21.35 -21.15
N VAL A 173 -20.22 20.60 -21.65
CA VAL A 173 -20.87 20.47 -22.96
C VAL A 173 -21.82 19.29 -22.88
#